data_c4bdbfc8ba10a22140cf6415d4df6789
#
_entry.id   c4bdbfc8ba10a22140cf6415d4df6789
#
_cell.length_a   1.000
_cell.length_b   1.000
_cell.length_c   1.000
_cell.angle_alpha   90.00
_cell.angle_beta   90.00
_cell.angle_gamma   90.00
#
_symmetry.space_group_name_H-M   'P 1'
#
loop_
_entity.id
_entity.type
_entity.pdbx_description
1 polymer ?
#
loop_
_entity_poly.entity_id
_entity_poly.type
_entity_poly.pdbx_seq_one_letter_code
_entity_poly.pdbx_strand_id
1 'polypeptide(L)'
;MRVIDRLRMAAPPERVFAAASDVERWPEFLNHYRWVRELDRAGSGRVVEMAAWRPFPGFRWPTWWVSEMSVDPVRREVRYRHIRGITTGMDVWWTVGEAPGGSEAEIIHEWSGPKWPLIGTAAAEWIIGPVFVHGIASRTLAGIRQLVERQ
;
A
#
# COMPACT_ATOMS: atom_id res chain seq x y z
N MET A 1 5.08 -13.71 -7.41
CA MET A 1 5.80 -12.52 -6.89
C MET A 1 5.45 -12.32 -5.43
N ARG A 2 6.45 -12.05 -4.62
CA ARG A 2 6.29 -11.57 -3.25
C ARG A 2 7.26 -10.41 -3.03
N VAL A 3 6.73 -9.26 -2.62
CA VAL A 3 7.52 -8.05 -2.33
C VAL A 3 7.25 -7.66 -0.88
N ILE A 4 8.31 -7.38 -0.12
CA ILE A 4 8.23 -6.97 1.28
C ILE A 4 8.96 -5.64 1.42
N ASP A 5 8.23 -4.64 1.91
CA ASP A 5 8.76 -3.32 2.25
C ASP A 5 8.64 -3.11 3.76
N ARG A 6 9.72 -2.68 4.40
CA ARG A 6 9.76 -2.39 5.85
C ARG A 6 10.38 -1.05 6.11
N LEU A 7 9.88 -0.36 7.13
CA LEU A 7 10.48 0.89 7.59
C LEU A 7 10.25 1.09 9.08
N ARG A 8 11.34 1.41 9.79
CA ARG A 8 11.27 1.83 11.21
C ARG A 8 10.90 3.30 11.31
N MET A 9 10.12 3.62 12.34
CA MET A 9 9.63 4.96 12.60
C MET A 9 9.78 5.29 14.08
N ALA A 10 10.24 6.50 14.38
CA ALA A 10 10.35 7.01 15.76
C ALA A 10 8.98 7.55 16.22
N ALA A 11 7.99 6.67 16.28
CA ALA A 11 6.63 6.95 16.71
C ALA A 11 5.96 5.70 17.27
N PRO A 12 4.99 5.83 18.19
CA PRO A 12 4.26 4.69 18.72
C PRO A 12 3.51 3.92 17.64
N PRO A 13 3.36 2.59 17.78
CA PRO A 13 2.65 1.77 16.78
C PRO A 13 1.23 2.24 16.50
N GLU A 14 0.51 2.73 17.50
CA GLU A 14 -0.87 3.20 17.36
C GLU A 14 -0.94 4.43 16.43
N ARG A 15 0.02 5.34 16.51
CA ARG A 15 0.08 6.51 15.64
C ARG A 15 0.39 6.13 14.20
N VAL A 16 1.32 5.22 14.01
CA VAL A 16 1.68 4.71 12.68
C VAL A 16 0.49 3.95 12.06
N PHE A 17 -0.16 3.10 12.86
CA PHE A 17 -1.33 2.35 12.41
C PHE A 17 -2.51 3.27 12.06
N ALA A 18 -2.76 4.31 12.84
CA ALA A 18 -3.79 5.30 12.55
C ALA A 18 -3.56 5.97 11.19
N ALA A 19 -2.33 6.39 10.90
CA ALA A 19 -1.98 6.96 9.59
C ALA A 19 -2.08 5.95 8.44
N ALA A 20 -1.66 4.69 8.67
CA ALA A 20 -1.71 3.62 7.68
C ALA A 20 -3.14 3.16 7.34
N SER A 21 -4.08 3.26 8.27
CA SER A 21 -5.46 2.82 8.08
C SER A 21 -6.40 3.92 7.58
N ASP A 22 -6.04 5.19 7.74
CA ASP A 22 -6.84 6.33 7.29
C ASP A 22 -6.50 6.72 5.84
N VAL A 23 -6.77 5.79 4.93
CA VAL A 23 -6.32 5.86 3.53
C VAL A 23 -6.94 7.02 2.74
N GLU A 24 -8.13 7.47 3.11
CA GLU A 24 -8.79 8.58 2.41
C GLU A 24 -8.04 9.90 2.58
N ARG A 25 -7.26 10.03 3.66
CA ARG A 25 -6.42 11.20 3.90
C ARG A 25 -5.03 11.11 3.26
N TRP A 26 -4.65 9.96 2.72
CA TRP A 26 -3.34 9.79 2.09
C TRP A 26 -3.00 10.85 1.04
N PRO A 27 -3.90 11.29 0.15
CA PRO A 27 -3.58 12.36 -0.80
C PRO A 27 -3.20 13.72 -0.16
N GLU A 28 -3.57 13.96 1.10
CA GLU A 28 -3.24 15.19 1.81
C GLU A 28 -1.74 15.29 2.16
N PHE A 29 -1.06 14.16 2.39
CA PHE A 29 0.34 14.12 2.81
C PHE A 29 1.23 13.16 1.99
N LEU A 30 0.64 12.33 1.13
CA LEU A 30 1.35 11.47 0.20
C LEU A 30 1.20 12.01 -1.23
N ASN A 31 2.15 12.80 -1.67
CA ASN A 31 2.08 13.53 -2.93
C ASN A 31 1.97 12.64 -4.19
N HIS A 32 2.31 11.37 -4.07
CA HIS A 32 2.18 10.42 -5.17
C HIS A 32 0.78 9.81 -5.30
N TYR A 33 -0.10 9.96 -4.28
CA TYR A 33 -1.49 9.59 -4.42
C TYR A 33 -2.28 10.71 -5.10
N ARG A 34 -3.10 10.33 -6.09
CA ARG A 34 -3.98 11.25 -6.84
C ARG A 34 -5.33 11.40 -6.15
N TRP A 35 -5.92 10.25 -5.79
CA TRP A 35 -7.13 10.18 -4.96
C TRP A 35 -7.24 8.82 -4.27
N VAL A 36 -7.98 8.79 -3.19
CA VAL A 36 -8.49 7.59 -2.52
C VAL A 36 -9.96 7.82 -2.25
N ARG A 37 -10.82 6.91 -2.67
CA ARG A 37 -12.28 7.03 -2.53
C ARG A 37 -12.87 5.74 -2.00
N GLU A 38 -13.75 5.83 -1.00
CA GLU A 38 -14.58 4.70 -0.61
C GLU A 38 -15.73 4.56 -1.61
N LEU A 39 -15.85 3.38 -2.24
CA LEU A 39 -16.91 3.08 -3.20
C LEU A 39 -18.08 2.35 -2.56
N ASP A 40 -17.83 1.51 -1.56
CA ASP A 40 -18.83 0.71 -0.87
C ASP A 40 -18.34 0.31 0.52
N ARG A 41 -19.29 -0.03 1.41
CA ARG A 41 -19.00 -0.50 2.77
C ARG A 41 -19.97 -1.61 3.13
N ALA A 42 -19.42 -2.75 3.61
CA ALA A 42 -20.19 -3.89 4.09
C ALA A 42 -19.54 -4.44 5.36
N GLY A 43 -20.23 -4.35 6.50
CA GLY A 43 -19.74 -4.81 7.80
C GLY A 43 -18.46 -4.06 8.20
N SER A 44 -17.39 -4.81 8.53
CA SER A 44 -16.06 -4.29 8.86
C SER A 44 -15.19 -4.03 7.63
N GLY A 45 -15.64 -4.48 6.47
CA GLY A 45 -14.93 -4.30 5.20
C GLY A 45 -15.45 -3.12 4.39
N ARG A 46 -14.62 -2.63 3.51
CA ARG A 46 -14.98 -1.59 2.54
C ARG A 46 -14.27 -1.79 1.21
N VAL A 47 -14.81 -1.21 0.16
CA VAL A 47 -14.19 -1.17 -1.17
C VAL A 47 -13.64 0.22 -1.39
N VAL A 48 -12.35 0.32 -1.70
CA VAL A 48 -11.67 1.58 -1.93
C VAL A 48 -11.05 1.62 -3.32
N GLU A 49 -11.21 2.76 -3.98
CA GLU A 49 -10.54 3.09 -5.24
C GLU A 49 -9.32 3.94 -4.93
N MET A 50 -8.18 3.56 -5.47
CA MET A 50 -6.93 4.27 -5.30
C MET A 50 -6.30 4.60 -6.65
N ALA A 51 -5.73 5.78 -6.76
CA ALA A 51 -4.93 6.19 -7.90
C ALA A 51 -3.66 6.88 -7.43
N ALA A 52 -2.54 6.51 -8.02
CA ALA A 52 -1.23 7.04 -7.66
C ALA A 52 -0.37 7.32 -8.89
N TRP A 53 0.63 8.18 -8.70
CA TRP A 53 1.72 8.36 -9.64
C TRP A 53 2.90 7.47 -9.27
N ARG A 54 3.43 6.71 -10.22
CA ARG A 54 4.74 6.09 -10.10
C ARG A 54 5.78 7.00 -10.74
N PRO A 55 6.60 7.72 -9.96
CA PRO A 55 7.62 8.61 -10.53
C PRO A 55 8.79 7.81 -11.10
N PHE A 56 9.30 8.30 -12.23
CA PHE A 56 10.54 7.89 -12.86
C PHE A 56 11.41 9.14 -13.13
N PRO A 57 12.71 8.99 -13.42
CA PRO A 57 13.52 10.12 -13.88
C PRO A 57 12.90 10.76 -15.13
N GLY A 58 12.50 12.03 -15.02
CA GLY A 58 11.96 12.82 -16.12
C GLY A 58 10.46 12.63 -16.43
N PHE A 59 9.78 11.65 -15.85
CA PHE A 59 8.34 11.47 -16.04
C PHE A 59 7.69 10.70 -14.89
N ARG A 60 6.36 10.65 -14.85
CA ARG A 60 5.59 9.86 -13.92
C ARG A 60 4.50 9.07 -14.65
N TRP A 61 4.25 7.83 -14.19
CA TRP A 61 3.26 6.94 -14.77
C TRP A 61 2.02 6.88 -13.90
N PRO A 62 0.81 7.04 -14.46
CA PRO A 62 -0.43 6.90 -13.68
C PRO A 62 -0.73 5.44 -13.40
N THR A 63 -1.10 5.15 -12.16
CA THR A 63 -1.57 3.83 -11.71
C THR A 63 -2.94 3.96 -11.09
N TRP A 64 -3.73 2.89 -11.15
CA TRP A 64 -5.08 2.86 -10.62
C TRP A 64 -5.47 1.43 -10.25
N TRP A 65 -6.17 1.28 -9.14
CA TRP A 65 -6.72 0.00 -8.70
C TRP A 65 -7.90 0.19 -7.76
N VAL A 66 -8.71 -0.87 -7.62
CA VAL A 66 -9.78 -0.98 -6.63
C VAL A 66 -9.52 -2.18 -5.75
N SER A 67 -9.67 -2.02 -4.46
CA SER A 67 -9.42 -3.07 -3.47
C SER A 67 -10.58 -3.25 -2.50
N GLU A 68 -10.84 -4.49 -2.13
CA GLU A 68 -11.49 -4.78 -0.86
C GLU A 68 -10.48 -4.52 0.25
N MET A 69 -10.89 -3.80 1.30
CA MET A 69 -10.05 -3.41 2.43
C MET A 69 -10.70 -3.82 3.73
N SER A 70 -9.92 -4.39 4.63
CA SER A 70 -10.32 -4.66 6.02
C SER A 70 -9.26 -4.17 6.99
N VAL A 71 -9.70 -3.73 8.17
CA VAL A 71 -8.85 -3.17 9.22
C VAL A 71 -9.07 -3.95 10.50
N ASP A 72 -7.99 -4.45 11.11
CA ASP A 72 -7.98 -5.07 12.43
C ASP A 72 -7.17 -4.19 13.40
N PRO A 73 -7.82 -3.35 14.22
CA PRO A 73 -7.12 -2.46 15.14
C PRO A 73 -6.44 -3.18 16.31
N VAL A 74 -6.90 -4.39 16.67
CA VAL A 74 -6.29 -5.17 17.75
C VAL A 74 -4.93 -5.71 17.33
N ARG A 75 -4.84 -6.24 16.12
CA ARG A 75 -3.60 -6.75 15.54
C ARG A 75 -2.76 -5.67 14.86
N ARG A 76 -3.32 -4.48 14.68
CA ARG A 76 -2.72 -3.41 13.87
C ARG A 76 -2.38 -3.90 12.46
N GLU A 77 -3.38 -4.53 11.82
CA GLU A 77 -3.29 -5.04 10.45
C GLU A 77 -4.27 -4.32 9.54
N VAL A 78 -3.84 -4.07 8.31
CA VAL A 78 -4.71 -3.66 7.21
C VAL A 78 -4.50 -4.63 6.07
N ARG A 79 -5.58 -5.15 5.50
CA ARG A 79 -5.53 -6.10 4.39
C ARG A 79 -6.26 -5.54 3.19
N TYR A 80 -5.69 -5.76 2.02
CA TYR A 80 -6.28 -5.41 0.75
C TYR A 80 -6.26 -6.61 -0.18
N ARG A 81 -7.32 -6.74 -0.96
CA ARG A 81 -7.34 -7.60 -2.14
C ARG A 81 -7.72 -6.75 -3.34
N HIS A 82 -6.85 -6.68 -4.31
CA HIS A 82 -7.10 -5.93 -5.53
C HIS A 82 -8.12 -6.67 -6.39
N ILE A 83 -9.25 -6.03 -6.65
CA ILE A 83 -10.38 -6.60 -7.42
C ILE A 83 -10.50 -5.98 -8.80
N ARG A 84 -9.91 -4.81 -9.07
CA ARG A 84 -9.86 -4.14 -10.37
C ARG A 84 -8.53 -3.46 -10.59
N GLY A 85 -8.16 -3.25 -11.85
CA GLY A 85 -6.89 -2.67 -12.26
C GLY A 85 -5.88 -3.73 -12.73
N ILE A 86 -4.68 -3.29 -13.13
CA ILE A 86 -3.64 -4.20 -13.66
C ILE A 86 -3.16 -5.21 -12.62
N THR A 87 -3.28 -4.90 -11.35
CA THR A 87 -2.85 -5.75 -10.22
C THR A 87 -4.00 -6.59 -9.64
N THR A 88 -5.08 -6.79 -10.37
CA THR A 88 -6.21 -7.63 -9.94
C THR A 88 -5.73 -8.99 -9.47
N GLY A 89 -6.21 -9.43 -8.30
CA GLY A 89 -5.82 -10.68 -7.65
C GLY A 89 -4.62 -10.57 -6.71
N MET A 90 -4.01 -9.38 -6.59
CA MET A 90 -2.94 -9.12 -5.62
C MET A 90 -3.51 -9.02 -4.21
N ASP A 91 -2.88 -9.70 -3.28
CA ASP A 91 -3.12 -9.56 -1.84
C ASP A 91 -2.04 -8.67 -1.22
N VAL A 92 -2.45 -7.79 -0.32
CA VAL A 92 -1.56 -6.86 0.38
C VAL A 92 -1.87 -6.89 1.87
N TRP A 93 -0.83 -7.02 2.69
CA TRP A 93 -0.93 -6.97 4.14
C TRP A 93 -0.03 -5.87 4.69
N TRP A 94 -0.61 -5.04 5.52
CA TRP A 94 0.10 -4.09 6.35
C TRP A 94 0.09 -4.58 7.78
N THR A 95 1.24 -4.54 8.43
CA THR A 95 1.37 -4.78 9.86
C THR A 95 2.20 -3.69 10.50
N VAL A 96 1.83 -3.30 11.70
CA VAL A 96 2.58 -2.32 12.50
C VAL A 96 2.87 -2.93 13.86
N GLY A 97 4.15 -3.15 14.14
CA GLY A 97 4.63 -3.71 15.38
C GLY A 97 5.49 -2.75 16.17
N GLU A 98 5.74 -3.11 17.43
CA GLU A 98 6.71 -2.40 18.28
C GLU A 98 8.13 -2.69 17.78
N ALA A 99 9.00 -1.69 17.86
CA ALA A 99 10.42 -1.82 17.58
C ALA A 99 11.21 -0.90 18.52
N PRO A 100 12.52 -1.16 18.74
CA PRO A 100 13.35 -0.30 19.56
C PRO A 100 13.30 1.17 19.11
N GLY A 101 12.88 2.05 20.03
CA GLY A 101 12.74 3.48 19.76
C GLY A 101 11.46 3.90 19.03
N GLY A 102 10.49 2.99 18.85
CA GLY A 102 9.23 3.31 18.20
C GLY A 102 8.52 2.11 17.63
N SER A 103 8.36 2.05 16.32
CA SER A 103 7.63 1.00 15.61
C SER A 103 8.29 0.61 14.30
N GLU A 104 7.86 -0.53 13.75
CA GLU A 104 8.19 -0.96 12.40
C GLU A 104 6.89 -1.24 11.64
N ALA A 105 6.75 -0.65 10.48
CA ALA A 105 5.69 -0.95 9.54
C ALA A 105 6.21 -1.86 8.44
N GLU A 106 5.44 -2.88 8.11
CA GLU A 106 5.73 -3.83 7.04
C GLU A 106 4.56 -3.88 6.07
N ILE A 107 4.86 -3.90 4.79
CA ILE A 107 3.90 -4.14 3.71
C ILE A 107 4.35 -5.38 2.95
N ILE A 108 3.47 -6.36 2.84
CA ILE A 108 3.69 -7.55 2.04
C ILE A 108 2.73 -7.54 0.87
N HIS A 109 3.25 -7.66 -0.34
CA HIS A 109 2.49 -7.86 -1.56
C HIS A 109 2.71 -9.26 -2.09
N GLU A 110 1.65 -10.01 -2.31
CA GLU A 110 1.67 -11.33 -2.94
C GLU A 110 0.78 -11.35 -4.16
N TRP A 111 1.30 -11.84 -5.27
CA TRP A 111 0.58 -11.86 -6.52
C TRP A 111 1.15 -12.89 -7.50
N SER A 112 0.27 -13.63 -8.17
CA SER A 112 0.65 -14.58 -9.23
C SER A 112 0.89 -13.92 -10.60
N GLY A 113 0.62 -12.62 -10.70
CA GLY A 113 0.76 -11.85 -11.92
C GLY A 113 -0.55 -11.63 -12.67
N PRO A 114 -0.54 -10.76 -13.69
CA PRO A 114 -1.69 -10.56 -14.53
C PRO A 114 -2.00 -11.84 -15.30
N LYS A 115 -3.29 -12.09 -15.60
CA LYS A 115 -3.73 -13.24 -16.37
C LYS A 115 -3.41 -13.08 -17.87
N TRP A 116 -2.19 -12.74 -18.18
CA TRP A 116 -1.69 -12.64 -19.55
C TRP A 116 -1.10 -14.00 -19.99
N PRO A 117 -1.51 -14.51 -21.16
CA PRO A 117 -0.97 -15.77 -21.65
C PRO A 117 0.55 -15.70 -21.78
N LEU A 118 1.26 -16.71 -21.26
CA LEU A 118 2.70 -16.97 -21.39
C LEU A 118 3.64 -16.00 -20.64
N ILE A 119 3.24 -14.75 -20.35
CA ILE A 119 4.15 -13.71 -19.79
C ILE A 119 3.71 -13.16 -18.44
N GLY A 120 2.52 -13.53 -17.92
CA GLY A 120 1.94 -12.93 -16.73
C GLY A 120 2.84 -13.01 -15.50
N THR A 121 3.41 -14.18 -15.20
CA THR A 121 4.30 -14.36 -14.05
C THR A 121 5.61 -13.58 -14.22
N ALA A 122 6.22 -13.64 -15.41
CA ALA A 122 7.45 -12.90 -15.69
C ALA A 122 7.22 -11.37 -15.59
N ALA A 123 6.10 -10.87 -16.11
CA ALA A 123 5.75 -9.46 -15.99
C ALA A 123 5.59 -9.04 -14.52
N ALA A 124 4.96 -9.90 -13.67
CA ALA A 124 4.82 -9.63 -12.26
C ALA A 124 6.16 -9.58 -11.52
N GLU A 125 7.03 -10.54 -11.77
CA GLU A 125 8.31 -10.69 -11.06
C GLU A 125 9.36 -9.67 -11.49
N TRP A 126 9.43 -9.36 -12.78
CA TRP A 126 10.53 -8.56 -13.33
C TRP A 126 10.21 -7.08 -13.51
N ILE A 127 8.94 -6.74 -13.69
CA ILE A 127 8.54 -5.36 -14.03
C ILE A 127 7.58 -4.78 -12.98
N ILE A 128 6.41 -5.40 -12.79
CA ILE A 128 5.34 -4.79 -11.97
C ILE A 128 5.73 -4.79 -10.49
N GLY A 129 6.27 -5.90 -9.97
CA GLY A 129 6.69 -5.99 -8.58
C GLY A 129 7.79 -4.99 -8.22
N PRO A 130 9.01 -5.11 -8.79
CA PRO A 130 10.12 -4.24 -8.42
C PRO A 130 9.91 -2.78 -8.81
N VAL A 131 9.31 -2.52 -9.97
CA VAL A 131 9.22 -1.16 -10.51
C VAL A 131 8.02 -0.41 -9.96
N PHE A 132 6.82 -0.99 -10.01
CA PHE A 132 5.59 -0.29 -9.61
C PHE A 132 5.25 -0.51 -8.14
N VAL A 133 5.17 -1.76 -7.69
CA VAL A 133 4.71 -2.11 -6.34
C VAL A 133 5.66 -1.56 -5.29
N HIS A 134 6.94 -1.93 -5.34
CA HIS A 134 7.96 -1.42 -4.42
C HIS A 134 8.09 0.11 -4.48
N GLY A 135 8.03 0.69 -5.69
CA GLY A 135 8.16 2.12 -5.88
C GLY A 135 7.05 2.93 -5.21
N ILE A 136 5.82 2.44 -5.18
CA ILE A 136 4.69 3.08 -4.48
C ILE A 136 4.74 2.79 -2.98
N ALA A 137 4.95 1.53 -2.59
CA ALA A 137 4.97 1.11 -1.19
C ALA A 137 6.08 1.82 -0.38
N SER A 138 7.30 1.87 -0.90
CA SER A 138 8.41 2.54 -0.22
C SER A 138 8.17 4.05 -0.02
N ARG A 139 7.55 4.72 -0.99
CA ARG A 139 7.17 6.13 -0.85
C ARG A 139 6.04 6.34 0.15
N THR A 140 5.08 5.42 0.20
CA THR A 140 3.99 5.46 1.17
C THR A 140 4.53 5.33 2.59
N LEU A 141 5.39 4.36 2.84
CA LEU A 141 6.06 4.19 4.14
C LEU A 141 6.88 5.43 4.53
N ALA A 142 7.68 5.97 3.60
CA ALA A 142 8.49 7.17 3.86
C ALA A 142 7.62 8.40 4.19
N GLY A 143 6.51 8.58 3.49
CA GLY A 143 5.59 9.68 3.75
C GLY A 143 4.86 9.54 5.09
N ILE A 144 4.43 8.33 5.45
CA ILE A 144 3.86 8.05 6.78
C ILE A 144 4.89 8.35 7.88
N ARG A 145 6.13 7.90 7.71
CA ARG A 145 7.20 8.21 8.66
C ARG A 145 7.38 9.72 8.86
N GLN A 146 7.44 10.48 7.79
CA GLN A 146 7.56 11.94 7.89
C GLN A 146 6.38 12.57 8.64
N LEU A 147 5.17 12.08 8.43
CA LEU A 147 3.99 12.56 9.12
C LEU A 147 4.05 12.27 10.63
N VAL A 148 4.31 11.02 11.00
CA VAL A 148 4.21 10.57 12.40
C VAL A 148 5.39 11.01 13.26
N GLU A 149 6.55 11.23 12.68
CA GLU A 149 7.75 11.70 13.39
C GLU A 149 7.75 13.22 13.64
N ARG A 150 6.89 13.99 12.94
CA ARG A 150 6.72 15.44 13.14
C ARG A 150 5.78 15.82 14.28
N GLN A 151 5.02 14.88 14.81
CA GLN A 151 4.04 15.09 15.89
C GLN A 151 4.70 14.75 17.26
#